data_741e28821fabaf877fbe6dedb672772a
#
_entry.id   741e28821fabaf877fbe6dedb672772a
#
_cell.length_a   1.000
_cell.length_b   1.000
_cell.length_c   1.000
_cell.angle_alpha   90.00
_cell.angle_beta   90.00
_cell.angle_gamma   90.00
#
_symmetry.space_group_name_H-M   'P 1'
#
loop_
_entity.id
_entity.type
_entity.pdbx_description
1 polymer ?
#
loop_
_entity_poly.entity_id
_entity_poly.type
_entity_poly.pdbx_seq_one_letter_code
_entity_poly.pdbx_strand_id
1 'polypeptide(L)'
;FTKLYAMAGIRLGYALCADRALLERMYLAGQPWSVSVPAQAAGAAALRETAYRERVRSLVRRERPWLTKRLGTLGLRVVPGEANYLLFQSPVSLGEPLARRGILLRSCANYMGWDETWYRTAVRTRRQNQRLVEALEEIVK
;
A
#
# COMPACT_ATOMS: atom_id res chain seq x y z
N PHE A 1 0.07 7.81 -8.30
CA PHE A 1 -0.88 8.71 -7.62
C PHE A 1 -1.72 7.98 -6.56
N THR A 2 -2.19 6.77 -6.86
CA THR A 2 -3.09 5.96 -6.01
C THR A 2 -2.67 5.87 -4.54
N LYS A 3 -1.38 5.66 -4.27
CA LYS A 3 -0.86 5.41 -2.91
C LYS A 3 -0.28 6.68 -2.29
N LEU A 4 0.72 7.27 -2.94
CA LEU A 4 1.46 8.43 -2.43
C LEU A 4 0.53 9.62 -2.17
N TYR A 5 -0.38 9.90 -3.09
CA TYR A 5 -1.31 11.04 -3.01
C TYR A 5 -2.72 10.66 -2.57
N ALA A 6 -2.94 9.41 -2.13
CA ALA A 6 -4.23 8.89 -1.69
C ALA A 6 -5.38 9.06 -2.72
N MET A 7 -5.06 9.05 -4.02
CA MET A 7 -5.99 9.32 -5.12
C MET A 7 -6.45 8.04 -5.83
N ALA A 8 -6.86 7.03 -5.09
CA ALA A 8 -7.24 5.72 -5.65
C ALA A 8 -8.45 5.81 -6.61
N GLY A 9 -9.46 6.61 -6.28
CA GLY A 9 -10.68 6.78 -7.08
C GLY A 9 -10.48 7.57 -8.38
N ILE A 10 -9.43 8.38 -8.46
CA ILE A 10 -9.14 9.22 -9.63
C ILE A 10 -8.67 8.39 -10.84
N ARG A 11 -8.20 7.17 -10.64
CA ARG A 11 -7.74 6.23 -11.68
C ARG A 11 -6.63 6.80 -12.57
N LEU A 12 -5.63 7.46 -11.97
CA LEU A 12 -4.52 8.09 -12.66
C LEU A 12 -3.22 7.31 -12.43
N GLY A 13 -2.56 6.97 -13.51
CA GLY A 13 -1.21 6.41 -13.55
C GLY A 13 -0.37 7.10 -14.64
N TYR A 14 0.90 6.79 -14.71
CA TYR A 14 1.77 7.23 -15.79
C TYR A 14 2.86 6.19 -16.07
N ALA A 15 3.38 6.21 -17.27
CA ALA A 15 4.56 5.47 -17.67
C ALA A 15 5.62 6.44 -18.20
N LEU A 16 6.89 6.15 -17.89
CA LEU A 16 8.05 6.86 -18.43
C LEU A 16 8.94 5.86 -19.14
N CYS A 17 9.22 6.12 -20.41
CA CYS A 17 10.09 5.27 -21.21
C CYS A 17 10.84 6.13 -22.23
N ALA A 18 12.12 5.81 -22.48
CA ALA A 18 12.91 6.45 -23.53
C ALA A 18 12.52 5.95 -24.95
N ASP A 19 11.95 4.75 -25.04
CA ASP A 19 11.47 4.18 -26.31
C ASP A 19 10.11 4.80 -26.68
N ARG A 20 10.14 5.75 -27.60
CA ARG A 20 8.93 6.42 -28.10
C ARG A 20 8.01 5.46 -28.85
N ALA A 21 8.55 4.50 -29.59
CA ALA A 21 7.74 3.54 -30.34
C ALA A 21 6.96 2.62 -29.40
N LEU A 22 7.54 2.26 -28.25
CA LEU A 22 6.82 1.54 -27.21
C LEU A 22 5.68 2.37 -26.61
N LEU A 23 5.94 3.64 -26.27
CA LEU A 23 4.89 4.54 -25.73
C LEU A 23 3.74 4.74 -26.72
N GLU A 24 4.05 4.88 -28.01
CA GLU A 24 3.02 4.98 -29.07
C GLU A 24 2.17 3.71 -29.18
N ARG A 25 2.80 2.53 -29.17
CA ARG A 25 2.08 1.25 -29.16
C ARG A 25 1.19 1.11 -27.91
N MET A 26 1.67 1.53 -26.75
CA MET A 26 0.87 1.55 -25.52
C MET A 26 -0.33 2.48 -25.62
N TYR A 27 -0.14 3.67 -26.21
CA TYR A 27 -1.21 4.62 -26.45
C TYR A 27 -2.27 4.06 -27.41
N LEU A 28 -1.84 3.47 -28.52
CA LEU A 28 -2.74 2.87 -29.52
C LEU A 28 -3.49 1.64 -28.99
N ALA A 29 -2.90 0.89 -28.07
CA ALA A 29 -3.55 -0.25 -27.41
C ALA A 29 -4.52 0.17 -26.30
N GLY A 30 -4.46 1.43 -25.87
CA GLY A 30 -5.33 1.98 -24.84
C GLY A 30 -6.70 2.44 -25.36
N GLN A 31 -7.60 2.76 -24.44
CA GLN A 31 -8.88 3.35 -24.78
C GLN A 31 -8.72 4.84 -25.06
N PRO A 32 -9.40 5.40 -26.09
CA PRO A 32 -9.53 6.84 -26.25
C PRO A 32 -10.07 7.48 -24.97
N TRP A 33 -9.58 8.66 -24.63
CA TRP A 33 -10.04 9.43 -23.45
C TRP A 33 -9.85 8.68 -22.11
N SER A 34 -8.85 7.82 -22.01
CA SER A 34 -8.59 6.96 -20.85
C SER A 34 -8.37 7.73 -19.53
N VAL A 35 -8.01 9.00 -19.59
CA VAL A 35 -7.77 9.86 -18.42
C VAL A 35 -8.72 11.07 -18.45
N SER A 36 -9.60 11.17 -17.47
CA SER A 36 -10.56 12.27 -17.34
C SER A 36 -9.86 13.61 -17.08
N VAL A 37 -10.48 14.72 -17.48
CA VAL A 37 -9.97 16.09 -17.24
C VAL A 37 -9.73 16.34 -15.74
N PRO A 38 -10.65 15.98 -14.81
CA PRO A 38 -10.38 16.11 -13.39
C PRO A 38 -9.16 15.31 -12.90
N ALA A 39 -8.94 14.11 -13.46
CA ALA A 39 -7.78 13.30 -13.12
C ALA A 39 -6.47 13.97 -13.58
N GLN A 40 -6.44 14.54 -14.77
CA GLN A 40 -5.28 15.29 -15.28
C GLN A 40 -4.97 16.51 -14.40
N ALA A 41 -5.97 17.30 -14.07
CA ALA A 41 -5.83 18.48 -13.22
C ALA A 41 -5.33 18.10 -11.81
N ALA A 42 -5.93 17.07 -11.19
CA ALA A 42 -5.51 16.57 -9.88
C ALA A 42 -4.08 16.03 -9.90
N GLY A 43 -3.70 15.30 -10.95
CA GLY A 43 -2.34 14.78 -11.12
C GLY A 43 -1.30 15.89 -11.27
N ALA A 44 -1.57 16.88 -12.09
CA ALA A 44 -0.69 18.03 -12.27
C ALA A 44 -0.52 18.84 -10.97
N ALA A 45 -1.59 19.05 -10.22
CA ALA A 45 -1.53 19.69 -8.90
C ALA A 45 -0.71 18.85 -7.90
N ALA A 46 -0.97 17.54 -7.81
CA ALA A 46 -0.26 16.62 -6.91
C ALA A 46 1.25 16.61 -7.15
N LEU A 47 1.71 16.67 -8.39
CA LEU A 47 3.14 16.67 -8.71
C LEU A 47 3.87 17.92 -8.19
N ARG A 48 3.18 19.04 -7.96
CA ARG A 48 3.73 20.26 -7.39
C ARG A 48 3.87 20.19 -5.86
N GLU A 49 3.18 19.27 -5.20
CA GLU A 49 3.14 19.12 -3.74
C GLU A 49 4.40 18.40 -3.20
N THR A 50 5.57 19.02 -3.38
CA THR A 50 6.87 18.46 -2.97
C THR A 50 6.97 18.27 -1.46
N ALA A 51 6.48 19.22 -0.68
CA ALA A 51 6.49 19.16 0.78
C ALA A 51 5.61 18.01 1.31
N TYR A 52 4.47 17.76 0.69
CA TYR A 52 3.62 16.61 1.02
C TYR A 52 4.36 15.28 0.75
N ARG A 53 4.97 15.17 -0.43
CA ARG A 53 5.74 13.99 -0.82
C ARG A 53 6.84 13.67 0.19
N GLU A 54 7.61 14.67 0.62
CA GLU A 54 8.68 14.46 1.60
C GLU A 54 8.13 14.08 2.99
N ARG A 55 7.03 14.67 3.43
CA ARG A 55 6.36 14.26 4.69
C ARG A 55 5.95 12.78 4.64
N VAL A 56 5.35 12.32 3.54
CA VAL A 56 4.92 10.91 3.39
C VAL A 56 6.14 9.98 3.37
N ARG A 57 7.19 10.33 2.63
CA ARG A 57 8.43 9.55 2.58
C ARG A 57 9.09 9.42 3.95
N SER A 58 9.19 10.53 4.67
CA SER A 58 9.76 10.56 6.04
C SER A 58 8.92 9.73 7.01
N LEU A 59 7.59 9.79 6.90
CA LEU A 59 6.70 8.95 7.70
C LEU A 59 6.97 7.47 7.43
N VAL A 60 6.99 7.05 6.18
CA VAL A 60 7.21 5.64 5.82
C VAL A 60 8.59 5.16 6.28
N ARG A 61 9.64 5.95 6.08
CA ARG A 61 11.01 5.62 6.52
C ARG A 61 11.09 5.40 8.03
N ARG A 62 10.37 6.18 8.83
CA ARG A 62 10.34 6.07 10.29
C ARG A 62 9.46 4.94 10.78
N GLU A 63 8.27 4.82 10.22
CA GLU A 63 7.24 3.90 10.74
C GLU A 63 7.41 2.46 10.25
N ARG A 64 7.94 2.26 9.04
CA ARG A 64 8.15 0.91 8.49
C ARG A 64 9.06 0.04 9.36
N PRO A 65 10.28 0.46 9.76
CA PRO A 65 11.14 -0.36 10.62
C PRO A 65 10.49 -0.65 11.98
N TRP A 66 9.79 0.33 12.54
CA TRP A 66 9.09 0.15 13.81
C TRP A 66 8.00 -0.93 13.68
N LEU A 67 7.15 -0.82 12.66
CA LEU A 67 6.06 -1.79 12.43
C LEU A 67 6.62 -3.19 12.13
N THR A 68 7.65 -3.28 11.30
CA THR A 68 8.35 -4.55 11.00
C THR A 68 8.84 -5.22 12.27
N LYS A 69 9.51 -4.47 13.16
CA LYS A 69 9.99 -4.98 14.44
C LYS A 69 8.84 -5.47 15.32
N ARG A 70 7.75 -4.68 15.42
CA ARG A 70 6.58 -5.05 16.24
C ARG A 70 5.89 -6.30 15.74
N LEU A 71 5.68 -6.43 14.43
CA LEU A 71 5.11 -7.65 13.83
C LEU A 71 6.00 -8.87 14.08
N GLY A 72 7.31 -8.72 13.95
CA GLY A 72 8.28 -9.79 14.23
C GLY A 72 8.25 -10.24 15.69
N THR A 73 8.10 -9.33 16.68
CA THR A 73 7.97 -9.71 18.08
C THR A 73 6.69 -10.48 18.41
N LEU A 74 5.69 -10.43 17.53
CA LEU A 74 4.47 -11.24 17.62
C LEU A 74 4.59 -12.61 16.94
N GLY A 75 5.78 -12.97 16.47
CA GLY A 75 6.01 -14.24 15.75
C GLY A 75 5.56 -14.22 14.30
N LEU A 76 5.18 -13.06 13.76
CA LEU A 76 4.76 -12.92 12.35
C LEU A 76 6.00 -12.83 11.45
N ARG A 77 6.00 -13.61 10.37
CA ARG A 77 7.09 -13.61 9.39
C ARG A 77 6.92 -12.43 8.43
N VAL A 78 7.68 -11.36 8.63
CA VAL A 78 7.65 -10.17 7.76
C VAL A 78 8.65 -10.33 6.62
N VAL A 79 8.18 -10.09 5.38
CA VAL A 79 9.05 -10.07 4.19
C VAL A 79 9.74 -8.71 4.09
N PRO A 80 11.07 -8.66 3.93
CA PRO A 80 11.78 -7.42 3.68
C PRO A 80 11.26 -6.69 2.44
N GLY A 81 11.17 -5.36 2.49
CA GLY A 81 10.69 -4.55 1.37
C GLY A 81 10.84 -3.05 1.60
N GLU A 82 10.71 -2.28 0.52
CA GLU A 82 10.90 -0.83 0.50
C GLU A 82 9.60 -0.03 0.28
N ALA A 83 8.48 -0.72 0.05
CA ALA A 83 7.20 -0.10 -0.23
C ALA A 83 6.57 0.59 1.01
N ASN A 84 5.49 1.31 0.77
CA ASN A 84 4.64 1.90 1.83
C ASN A 84 3.67 0.90 2.46
N TYR A 85 3.95 -0.38 2.31
CA TYR A 85 3.23 -1.49 2.95
C TYR A 85 4.22 -2.59 3.35
N LEU A 86 3.78 -3.45 4.25
CA LEU A 86 4.47 -4.67 4.64
C LEU A 86 3.67 -5.88 4.19
N LEU A 87 4.38 -6.89 3.74
CA LEU A 87 3.90 -8.22 3.49
C LEU A 87 4.34 -9.12 4.64
N PHE A 88 3.42 -9.92 5.18
CA PHE A 88 3.77 -10.83 6.27
C PHE A 88 2.87 -12.07 6.27
N GLN A 89 3.37 -13.10 6.89
CA GLN A 89 2.65 -14.35 7.11
C GLN A 89 2.27 -14.50 8.59
N SER A 90 1.07 -14.98 8.86
CA SER A 90 0.54 -15.26 10.17
C SER A 90 0.22 -16.76 10.32
N PRO A 91 0.54 -17.39 11.44
CA PRO A 91 0.16 -18.78 11.69
C PRO A 91 -1.36 -18.95 11.94
N VAL A 92 -2.07 -17.86 12.20
CA VAL A 92 -3.51 -17.85 12.47
C VAL A 92 -4.24 -16.93 11.50
N SER A 93 -5.52 -17.19 11.28
CA SER A 93 -6.36 -16.31 10.45
C SER A 93 -6.61 -14.98 11.13
N LEU A 94 -6.31 -13.88 10.43
CA LEU A 94 -6.41 -12.52 10.96
C LEU A 94 -7.59 -11.72 10.39
N GLY A 95 -8.15 -12.14 9.25
CA GLY A 95 -9.13 -11.35 8.50
C GLY A 95 -10.37 -11.00 9.31
N GLU A 96 -11.10 -12.01 9.75
CA GLU A 96 -12.35 -11.82 10.50
C GLU A 96 -12.12 -11.25 11.90
N PRO A 97 -11.18 -11.76 12.72
CA PRO A 97 -10.92 -11.20 14.05
C PRO A 97 -10.56 -9.70 14.02
N LEU A 98 -9.79 -9.25 13.05
CA LEU A 98 -9.46 -7.82 12.89
C LEU A 98 -10.65 -7.02 12.37
N ALA A 99 -11.43 -7.57 11.43
CA ALA A 99 -12.62 -6.90 10.90
C ALA A 99 -13.65 -6.60 12.01
N ARG A 100 -13.86 -7.53 12.94
CA ARG A 100 -14.71 -7.31 14.13
C ARG A 100 -14.21 -6.17 15.03
N ARG A 101 -12.91 -5.85 14.98
CA ARG A 101 -12.29 -4.70 15.68
C ARG A 101 -12.22 -3.43 14.82
N GLY A 102 -12.88 -3.44 13.65
CA GLY A 102 -12.90 -2.31 12.71
C GLY A 102 -11.56 -2.08 12.01
N ILE A 103 -10.73 -3.15 11.86
CA ILE A 103 -9.46 -3.10 11.15
C ILE A 103 -9.55 -4.03 9.94
N LEU A 104 -9.52 -3.44 8.74
CA LEU A 104 -9.49 -4.21 7.50
C LEU A 104 -8.05 -4.47 7.06
N LEU A 105 -7.71 -5.74 6.94
CA LEU A 105 -6.41 -6.21 6.48
C LEU A 105 -6.55 -6.81 5.07
N ARG A 106 -5.57 -6.56 4.21
CA ARG A 106 -5.57 -7.14 2.87
C ARG A 106 -5.05 -8.58 2.92
N SER A 107 -5.96 -9.56 2.73
CA SER A 107 -5.56 -10.96 2.46
C SER A 107 -4.90 -11.06 1.08
N CYS A 108 -3.88 -11.89 0.98
CA CYS A 108 -3.16 -12.19 -0.26
C CYS A 108 -3.52 -13.59 -0.83
N ALA A 109 -4.53 -14.26 -0.30
CA ALA A 109 -4.98 -15.58 -0.75
C ALA A 109 -5.37 -15.64 -2.24
N ASN A 110 -5.72 -14.50 -2.85
CA ASN A 110 -6.02 -14.43 -4.27
C ASN A 110 -4.79 -14.23 -5.18
N TYR A 111 -3.59 -14.24 -4.63
CA TYR A 111 -2.37 -14.21 -5.43
C TYR A 111 -1.92 -15.63 -5.75
N MET A 112 -1.46 -15.86 -7.00
CA MET A 112 -0.98 -17.16 -7.42
C MET A 112 0.18 -17.63 -6.54
N GLY A 113 0.09 -18.85 -6.00
CA GLY A 113 1.09 -19.45 -5.12
C GLY A 113 1.05 -18.99 -3.67
N TRP A 114 0.01 -18.26 -3.25
CA TRP A 114 -0.17 -17.76 -1.88
C TRP A 114 -1.48 -18.26 -1.30
N ASP A 115 -1.56 -18.31 0.02
CA ASP A 115 -2.71 -18.80 0.77
C ASP A 115 -3.29 -17.74 1.73
N GLU A 116 -4.29 -18.13 2.53
CA GLU A 116 -4.96 -17.27 3.50
C GLU A 116 -4.09 -16.87 4.70
N THR A 117 -2.90 -17.43 4.85
CA THR A 117 -1.96 -17.04 5.92
C THR A 117 -1.19 -15.76 5.59
N TRP A 118 -1.23 -15.31 4.33
CA TRP A 118 -0.50 -14.14 3.87
C TRP A 118 -1.34 -12.88 3.85
N TYR A 119 -0.79 -11.85 4.45
CA TYR A 119 -1.44 -10.55 4.60
C TYR A 119 -0.55 -9.40 4.20
N ARG A 120 -1.19 -8.29 3.81
CA ARG A 120 -0.51 -7.05 3.52
C ARG A 120 -1.14 -5.90 4.31
N THR A 121 -0.32 -5.14 5.03
CA THR A 121 -0.73 -3.94 5.75
C THR A 121 -0.03 -2.70 5.23
N ALA A 122 -0.72 -1.55 5.22
CA ALA A 122 -0.10 -0.28 4.90
C ALA A 122 0.72 0.23 6.09
N VAL A 123 1.85 0.87 5.79
CA VAL A 123 2.60 1.67 6.78
C VAL A 123 1.85 2.99 6.98
N ARG A 124 1.38 3.25 8.19
CA ARG A 124 0.55 4.39 8.56
C ARG A 124 1.21 5.25 9.64
N THR A 125 0.45 6.17 10.23
CA THR A 125 0.89 6.94 11.39
C THR A 125 1.14 6.03 12.60
N ARG A 126 2.00 6.45 13.53
CA ARG A 126 2.30 5.69 14.76
C ARG A 126 1.03 5.23 15.48
N ARG A 127 0.08 6.12 15.69
CA ARG A 127 -1.18 5.80 16.37
C ARG A 127 -1.97 4.69 15.65
N GLN A 128 -2.03 4.73 14.32
CA GLN A 128 -2.74 3.71 13.55
C GLN A 128 -2.00 2.38 13.52
N ASN A 129 -0.67 2.41 13.43
CA ASN A 129 0.16 1.22 13.49
C ASN A 129 0.09 0.56 14.87
N GLN A 130 0.09 1.35 15.95
CA GLN A 130 -0.09 0.85 17.32
C GLN A 130 -1.43 0.14 17.48
N ARG A 131 -2.54 0.75 17.03
CA ARG A 131 -3.87 0.11 17.07
C ARG A 131 -3.89 -1.26 16.37
N LEU A 132 -3.20 -1.37 15.22
CA LEU A 132 -3.07 -2.66 14.54
C LEU A 132 -2.28 -3.66 15.37
N VAL A 133 -1.15 -3.26 15.92
CA VAL A 133 -0.29 -4.13 16.75
C VAL A 133 -1.02 -4.62 17.99
N GLU A 134 -1.70 -3.73 18.72
CA GLU A 134 -2.51 -4.07 19.90
C GLU A 134 -3.59 -5.10 19.56
N ALA A 135 -4.32 -4.90 18.46
CA ALA A 135 -5.32 -5.85 18.01
C ALA A 135 -4.73 -7.21 17.60
N LEU A 136 -3.53 -7.22 17.01
CA LEU A 136 -2.80 -8.45 16.67
C LEU A 136 -2.30 -9.18 17.91
N GLU A 137 -1.83 -8.46 18.94
CA GLU A 137 -1.39 -9.02 20.21
C GLU A 137 -2.48 -9.85 20.90
N GLU A 138 -3.74 -9.41 20.80
CA GLU A 138 -4.89 -10.11 21.37
C GLU A 138 -5.32 -11.34 20.55
N ILE A 139 -4.95 -11.41 19.26
CA ILE A 139 -5.37 -12.50 18.37
C ILE A 139 -4.32 -13.61 18.28
N VAL A 140 -3.04 -13.23 18.34
CA VAL A 140 -1.90 -14.15 18.11
C VAL A 140 -1.44 -14.81 19.41
N LYS A 141 -1.71 -14.20 20.56
CA LYS A 141 -1.47 -14.81 21.88
C LYS A 141 -2.55 -15.82 22.23
#